data_074eb085daf25699dc2837c1de702988
#
_entry.id   074eb085daf25699dc2837c1de702988
#
_cell.length_a   1.000
_cell.length_b   1.000
_cell.length_c   1.000
_cell.angle_alpha   90.00
_cell.angle_beta   90.00
_cell.angle_gamma   90.00
#
_symmetry.space_group_name_H-M   'P 1'
#
loop_
_entity.id
_entity.type
_entity.pdbx_description
1 polymer ?
#
loop_
_entity_poly.entity_id
_entity_poly.type
_entity_poly.pdbx_seq_one_letter_code
_entity_poly.pdbx_strand_id
1 'polypeptide(L)'
;MATMAKKLKKVKVPVFDAQAFLDSAGVARKVRTLKEAEVIYSQGNDATSIIYLQKGGVKLIVVNEVGKEAVVGILGPGDFFGEGALAGQPVRMGTATAITPSTVLVIGKNEMFKVLHKEHALSDRFIRFMLARNIRIEADLTDQLFNSSEKRLARTLLLLARYGKEDQPHGVLPKMSQETLAEMIGTTRPRVNFFMNKFRKLGFIEYNGGLQINTSLLSVVLHE
;
A
#
# COMPACT_ATOMS: atom_id res chain seq x y z
N MET A 1 -31.55 -27.65 -10.31
CA MET A 1 -31.36 -26.70 -9.19
C MET A 1 -30.36 -25.65 -9.62
N ALA A 2 -30.83 -24.45 -9.95
CA ALA A 2 -30.00 -23.39 -10.49
C ALA A 2 -29.46 -22.54 -9.31
N THR A 3 -28.15 -22.58 -9.11
CA THR A 3 -27.47 -21.83 -8.05
C THR A 3 -27.35 -20.37 -8.46
N MET A 4 -28.08 -19.51 -7.77
CA MET A 4 -28.05 -18.07 -7.90
C MET A 4 -26.67 -17.53 -7.45
N ALA A 5 -25.78 -17.27 -8.38
CA ALA A 5 -24.59 -16.45 -8.14
C ALA A 5 -25.02 -14.99 -7.97
N LYS A 6 -25.20 -14.54 -6.72
CA LYS A 6 -25.44 -13.14 -6.39
C LYS A 6 -24.19 -12.33 -6.76
N LYS A 7 -24.27 -11.56 -7.86
CA LYS A 7 -23.29 -10.51 -8.21
C LYS A 7 -23.17 -9.55 -7.04
N LEU A 8 -22.09 -9.66 -6.26
CA LEU A 8 -21.73 -8.64 -5.29
C LEU A 8 -21.46 -7.33 -6.05
N LYS A 9 -22.37 -6.38 -5.95
CA LYS A 9 -22.16 -5.01 -6.43
C LYS A 9 -20.93 -4.46 -5.71
N LYS A 10 -19.88 -4.14 -6.45
CA LYS A 10 -18.75 -3.34 -5.95
C LYS A 10 -19.32 -2.05 -5.40
N VAL A 11 -19.37 -1.91 -4.10
CA VAL A 11 -19.66 -0.64 -3.44
C VAL A 11 -18.47 0.26 -3.77
N LYS A 12 -18.67 1.25 -4.66
CA LYS A 12 -17.72 2.34 -4.85
C LYS A 12 -17.71 3.13 -3.54
N VAL A 13 -16.74 2.86 -2.68
CA VAL A 13 -16.48 3.74 -1.54
C VAL A 13 -16.05 5.07 -2.15
N PRO A 14 -16.73 6.19 -1.88
CA PRO A 14 -16.32 7.49 -2.38
C PRO A 14 -14.88 7.72 -1.94
N VAL A 15 -14.00 8.05 -2.90
CA VAL A 15 -12.62 8.43 -2.59
C VAL A 15 -12.72 9.64 -1.66
N PHE A 16 -12.21 9.50 -0.44
CA PHE A 16 -12.19 10.59 0.53
C PHE A 16 -11.19 11.64 0.05
N ASP A 17 -11.68 12.82 -0.32
CA ASP A 17 -10.83 13.96 -0.58
C ASP A 17 -10.36 14.56 0.75
N ALA A 18 -9.28 13.98 1.29
CA ALA A 18 -8.67 14.46 2.52
C ALA A 18 -8.12 15.88 2.37
N GLN A 19 -7.76 16.29 1.14
CA GLN A 19 -7.29 17.65 0.88
C GLN A 19 -8.42 18.65 1.10
N ALA A 20 -9.52 18.49 0.36
CA ALA A 20 -10.70 19.36 0.49
C ALA A 20 -11.22 19.39 1.92
N PHE A 21 -11.17 18.24 2.58
CA PHE A 21 -11.56 18.11 3.99
C PHE A 21 -10.63 18.88 4.94
N LEU A 22 -9.31 18.64 4.87
CA LEU A 22 -8.33 19.31 5.72
C LEU A 22 -8.30 20.84 5.47
N ASP A 23 -8.63 21.26 4.25
CA ASP A 23 -8.81 22.68 3.89
C ASP A 23 -10.05 23.25 4.59
N SER A 24 -11.17 22.56 4.53
CA SER A 24 -12.45 23.01 5.14
C SER A 24 -12.37 23.05 6.67
N ALA A 25 -11.62 22.16 7.29
CA ALA A 25 -11.46 22.05 8.74
C ALA A 25 -10.37 22.99 9.33
N GLY A 26 -9.65 23.75 8.47
CA GLY A 26 -8.58 24.66 8.91
C GLY A 26 -7.42 23.96 9.62
N VAL A 27 -7.16 22.69 9.30
CA VAL A 27 -6.14 21.86 9.96
C VAL A 27 -4.75 22.30 9.59
N ALA A 28 -3.95 22.63 10.59
CA ALA A 28 -2.53 22.91 10.40
C ALA A 28 -1.79 21.67 9.90
N ARG A 29 -1.22 21.75 8.70
CA ARG A 29 -0.51 20.66 8.03
C ARG A 29 0.70 21.18 7.28
N LYS A 30 1.67 20.29 7.07
CA LYS A 30 2.83 20.53 6.22
C LYS A 30 2.74 19.66 4.98
N VAL A 31 2.77 20.26 3.80
CA VAL A 31 2.90 19.54 2.53
C VAL A 31 4.38 19.24 2.29
N ARG A 32 4.70 18.00 1.95
CA ARG A 32 6.05 17.58 1.52
C ARG A 32 5.95 16.91 0.16
N THR A 33 6.79 17.36 -0.77
CA THR A 33 7.04 16.68 -2.05
C THR A 33 8.33 15.89 -1.91
N LEU A 34 8.30 14.65 -2.32
CA LEU A 34 9.35 13.66 -2.12
C LEU A 34 9.80 13.10 -3.46
N LYS A 35 11.09 12.91 -3.62
CA LYS A 35 11.66 12.16 -4.74
C LYS A 35 11.53 10.66 -4.49
N GLU A 36 11.67 9.88 -5.56
CA GLU A 36 11.82 8.42 -5.44
C GLU A 36 12.97 8.06 -4.48
N ALA A 37 12.79 7.04 -3.67
CA ALA A 37 13.69 6.56 -2.61
C ALA A 37 13.89 7.53 -1.42
N GLU A 38 13.20 8.67 -1.38
CA GLU A 38 13.29 9.59 -0.24
C GLU A 38 12.54 9.04 0.98
N VAL A 39 13.21 9.09 2.15
CA VAL A 39 12.65 8.63 3.42
C VAL A 39 11.74 9.70 4.03
N ILE A 40 10.54 9.29 4.39
CA ILE A 40 9.53 10.16 5.03
C ILE A 40 9.79 10.24 6.53
N TYR A 41 9.98 9.08 7.15
CA TYR A 41 10.44 8.88 8.53
C TYR A 41 11.11 7.51 8.65
N SER A 42 11.96 7.34 9.65
CA SER A 42 12.67 6.08 9.94
C SER A 42 12.10 5.38 11.15
N GLN A 43 12.23 4.05 11.20
CA GLN A 43 11.95 3.23 12.38
C GLN A 43 12.71 3.80 13.59
N GLY A 44 12.03 3.88 14.74
CA GLY A 44 12.59 4.45 15.96
C GLY A 44 12.47 5.97 16.08
N ASN A 45 12.13 6.72 15.02
CA ASN A 45 11.84 8.15 15.13
C ASN A 45 10.61 8.41 16.00
N ASP A 46 10.51 9.59 16.59
CA ASP A 46 9.33 10.02 17.36
C ASP A 46 8.04 9.96 16.51
N ALA A 47 6.99 9.36 17.07
CA ALA A 47 5.69 9.24 16.44
C ALA A 47 4.78 10.42 16.81
N THR A 48 5.04 11.59 16.22
CA THR A 48 4.35 12.86 16.54
C THR A 48 3.31 13.28 15.52
N SER A 49 3.18 12.56 14.40
CA SER A 49 2.32 12.95 13.28
C SER A 49 1.72 11.75 12.55
N ILE A 50 0.62 12.01 11.85
CA ILE A 50 0.00 11.11 10.87
C ILE A 50 0.29 11.68 9.49
N ILE A 51 0.46 10.80 8.52
CA ILE A 51 0.75 11.19 7.16
C ILE A 51 -0.37 10.71 6.25
N TYR A 52 -0.80 11.57 5.32
CA TYR A 52 -1.73 11.24 4.24
C TYR A 52 -1.01 11.30 2.90
N LEU A 53 -1.13 10.26 2.09
CA LEU A 53 -0.53 10.19 0.77
C LEU A 53 -1.50 10.77 -0.26
N GLN A 54 -1.14 11.93 -0.85
CA GLN A 54 -1.95 12.58 -1.89
C GLN A 54 -1.66 12.02 -3.28
N LYS A 55 -0.37 11.83 -3.58
CA LYS A 55 0.11 11.35 -4.89
C LYS A 55 1.32 10.44 -4.71
N GLY A 56 1.51 9.51 -5.65
CA GLY A 56 2.66 8.63 -5.68
C GLY A 56 2.44 7.34 -4.93
N GLY A 57 3.51 6.74 -4.44
CA GLY A 57 3.51 5.46 -3.72
C GLY A 57 4.53 5.46 -2.59
N VAL A 58 4.21 4.78 -1.50
CA VAL A 58 5.07 4.66 -0.32
C VAL A 58 5.16 3.20 0.09
N LYS A 59 6.37 2.71 0.43
CA LYS A 59 6.57 1.42 1.08
C LYS A 59 6.85 1.61 2.57
N LEU A 60 6.29 0.71 3.38
CA LEU A 60 6.59 0.58 4.80
C LEU A 60 7.49 -0.62 5.00
N ILE A 61 8.65 -0.41 5.61
CA ILE A 61 9.66 -1.44 5.89
C ILE A 61 9.85 -1.53 7.40
N VAL A 62 9.93 -2.75 7.91
CA VAL A 62 10.34 -3.04 9.28
C VAL A 62 11.68 -3.77 9.24
N VAL A 63 12.60 -3.35 10.09
CA VAL A 63 13.90 -4.01 10.28
C VAL A 63 13.89 -4.70 11.64
N ASN A 64 14.22 -5.98 11.67
CA ASN A 64 14.34 -6.72 12.94
C ASN A 64 15.72 -6.52 13.59
N GLU A 65 15.91 -7.06 14.80
CA GLU A 65 17.15 -6.91 15.60
C GLU A 65 18.40 -7.45 14.90
N VAL A 66 18.26 -8.40 13.98
CA VAL A 66 19.39 -8.96 13.19
C VAL A 66 19.59 -8.24 11.85
N GLY A 67 18.93 -7.10 11.64
CA GLY A 67 19.09 -6.27 10.43
C GLY A 67 18.34 -6.78 9.19
N LYS A 68 17.44 -7.77 9.32
CA LYS A 68 16.65 -8.27 8.21
C LYS A 68 15.45 -7.36 7.96
N GLU A 69 15.28 -6.95 6.71
CA GLU A 69 14.17 -6.10 6.28
C GLU A 69 12.96 -6.90 5.79
N ALA A 70 11.77 -6.37 6.06
CA ALA A 70 10.51 -6.87 5.51
C ALA A 70 9.62 -5.69 5.10
N VAL A 71 9.06 -5.74 3.90
CA VAL A 71 8.02 -4.80 3.48
C VAL A 71 6.69 -5.24 4.07
N VAL A 72 6.14 -4.42 4.98
CA VAL A 72 4.88 -4.68 5.68
C VAL A 72 3.69 -3.94 5.08
N GLY A 73 3.93 -3.08 4.08
CA GLY A 73 2.85 -2.39 3.39
C GLY A 73 3.32 -1.60 2.18
N ILE A 74 2.46 -1.56 1.16
CA ILE A 74 2.54 -0.65 0.03
C ILE A 74 1.30 0.23 0.07
N LEU A 75 1.52 1.53 0.01
CA LEU A 75 0.51 2.56 0.16
C LEU A 75 0.36 3.34 -1.14
N GLY A 76 -0.88 3.66 -1.48
CA GLY A 76 -1.24 4.48 -2.63
C GLY A 76 -1.96 5.77 -2.25
N PRO A 77 -2.31 6.63 -3.23
CA PRO A 77 -3.05 7.84 -2.99
C PRO A 77 -4.35 7.56 -2.22
N GLY A 78 -4.64 8.37 -1.21
CA GLY A 78 -5.78 8.19 -0.31
C GLY A 78 -5.47 7.44 0.98
N ASP A 79 -4.29 6.82 1.10
CA ASP A 79 -3.92 6.10 2.31
C ASP A 79 -3.36 7.03 3.39
N PHE A 80 -3.73 6.74 4.65
CA PHE A 80 -3.09 7.30 5.84
C PHE A 80 -2.06 6.31 6.38
N PHE A 81 -0.98 6.83 6.96
CA PHE A 81 0.02 6.01 7.62
C PHE A 81 0.69 6.75 8.78
N GLY A 82 1.39 6.01 9.63
CA GLY A 82 1.93 6.54 10.88
C GLY A 82 0.86 6.73 11.96
N GLU A 83 -0.27 6.07 11.83
CA GLU A 83 -1.43 6.09 12.73
C GLU A 83 -1.14 5.57 14.13
N GLY A 84 -0.06 4.80 14.32
CA GLY A 84 0.42 4.41 15.65
C GLY A 84 0.63 5.58 16.60
N ALA A 85 0.93 6.78 16.07
CA ALA A 85 0.99 8.00 16.86
C ALA A 85 -0.35 8.32 17.56
N LEU A 86 -1.49 8.03 16.93
CA LEU A 86 -2.82 8.20 17.53
C LEU A 86 -3.12 7.11 18.57
N ALA A 87 -2.57 5.92 18.38
CA ALA A 87 -2.70 4.81 19.32
C ALA A 87 -1.76 4.94 20.54
N GLY A 88 -1.01 6.05 20.64
CA GLY A 88 -0.10 6.30 21.77
C GLY A 88 1.29 5.69 21.60
N GLN A 89 1.64 5.13 20.44
CA GLN A 89 3.00 4.67 20.19
C GLN A 89 3.98 5.85 20.25
N PRO A 90 5.05 5.77 21.05
CA PRO A 90 6.01 6.87 21.18
C PRO A 90 6.92 6.97 19.95
N VAL A 91 7.20 5.87 19.29
CA VAL A 91 8.15 5.78 18.15
C VAL A 91 7.52 5.10 16.95
N ARG A 92 8.10 5.35 15.78
CA ARG A 92 7.73 4.69 14.52
C ARG A 92 8.14 3.22 14.53
N MET A 93 7.19 2.34 14.23
CA MET A 93 7.41 0.89 14.18
C MET A 93 8.13 0.43 12.92
N GLY A 94 8.23 1.27 11.91
CA GLY A 94 8.91 0.98 10.64
C GLY A 94 9.36 2.25 9.94
N THR A 95 10.06 2.07 8.83
CA THR A 95 10.53 3.14 7.93
C THR A 95 9.55 3.31 6.76
N ALA A 96 9.17 4.55 6.47
CA ALA A 96 8.35 4.89 5.31
C ALA A 96 9.21 5.55 4.24
N THR A 97 9.20 5.00 3.03
CA THR A 97 10.02 5.46 1.89
C THR A 97 9.16 5.62 0.64
N ALA A 98 9.33 6.71 -0.07
CA ALA A 98 8.66 6.93 -1.36
C ALA A 98 9.20 5.96 -2.43
N ILE A 99 8.31 5.23 -3.12
CA ILE A 99 8.67 4.33 -4.24
C ILE A 99 8.53 4.99 -5.60
N THR A 100 7.86 6.12 -5.65
CA THR A 100 7.75 7.02 -6.82
C THR A 100 7.79 8.46 -6.32
N PRO A 101 7.97 9.48 -7.18
CA PRO A 101 7.76 10.87 -6.79
C PRO A 101 6.40 11.03 -6.12
N SER A 102 6.38 11.52 -4.88
CA SER A 102 5.21 11.48 -4.01
C SER A 102 4.92 12.84 -3.38
N THR A 103 3.66 13.10 -3.08
CA THR A 103 3.23 14.25 -2.28
C THR A 103 2.47 13.76 -1.06
N VAL A 104 2.89 14.19 0.12
CA VAL A 104 2.27 13.80 1.39
C VAL A 104 1.87 15.03 2.21
N LEU A 105 0.82 14.87 3.01
CA LEU A 105 0.43 15.81 4.06
C LEU A 105 0.85 15.26 5.41
N VAL A 106 1.62 16.02 6.16
CA VAL A 106 2.04 15.70 7.52
C VAL A 106 1.16 16.47 8.49
N ILE A 107 0.41 15.76 9.33
CA ILE A 107 -0.58 16.30 10.26
C ILE A 107 -0.12 15.93 11.68
N GLY A 108 0.09 16.92 12.56
CA GLY A 108 0.43 16.65 13.94
C GLY A 108 -0.65 15.83 14.66
N LYS A 109 -0.26 14.89 15.54
CA LYS A 109 -1.21 14.03 16.23
C LYS A 109 -2.29 14.81 17.00
N ASN A 110 -1.91 15.90 17.67
CA ASN A 110 -2.85 16.71 18.42
C ASN A 110 -3.85 17.43 17.51
N GLU A 111 -3.40 17.89 16.34
CA GLU A 111 -4.29 18.49 15.35
C GLU A 111 -5.26 17.46 14.78
N MET A 112 -4.77 16.25 14.50
CA MET A 112 -5.65 15.17 14.03
C MET A 112 -6.70 14.81 15.08
N PHE A 113 -6.34 14.72 16.37
CA PHE A 113 -7.31 14.50 17.44
C PHE A 113 -8.36 15.60 17.53
N LYS A 114 -7.95 16.89 17.51
CA LYS A 114 -8.88 18.01 17.53
C LYS A 114 -9.93 17.89 16.42
N VAL A 115 -9.48 17.56 15.22
CA VAL A 115 -10.37 17.45 14.06
C VAL A 115 -11.28 16.24 14.17
N LEU A 116 -10.76 15.08 14.56
CA LEU A 116 -11.57 13.88 14.77
C LEU A 116 -12.65 14.07 15.83
N HIS A 117 -12.38 14.85 16.89
CA HIS A 117 -13.37 15.16 17.92
C HIS A 117 -14.42 16.18 17.47
N LYS A 118 -14.05 17.12 16.61
CA LYS A 118 -14.92 18.22 16.19
C LYS A 118 -15.80 17.83 14.99
N GLU A 119 -15.28 17.03 14.08
CA GLU A 119 -15.90 16.73 12.79
C GLU A 119 -16.34 15.25 12.73
N HIS A 120 -17.56 14.97 13.21
CA HIS A 120 -18.08 13.58 13.28
C HIS A 120 -18.07 12.84 11.93
N ALA A 121 -18.41 13.54 10.83
CA ALA A 121 -18.39 12.94 9.50
C ALA A 121 -16.98 12.49 9.06
N LEU A 122 -15.93 13.17 9.55
CA LEU A 122 -14.56 12.72 9.32
C LEU A 122 -14.22 11.51 10.19
N SER A 123 -14.57 11.56 11.48
CA SER A 123 -14.30 10.45 12.39
C SER A 123 -14.86 9.15 11.82
N ASP A 124 -16.12 9.17 11.36
CA ASP A 124 -16.75 8.02 10.71
C ASP A 124 -15.97 7.53 9.48
N ARG A 125 -15.50 8.44 8.64
CA ARG A 125 -14.74 8.11 7.44
C ARG A 125 -13.35 7.57 7.78
N PHE A 126 -12.67 8.20 8.74
CA PHE A 126 -11.36 7.75 9.20
C PHE A 126 -11.44 6.36 9.85
N ILE A 127 -12.45 6.11 10.67
CA ILE A 127 -12.70 4.78 11.25
C ILE A 127 -12.94 3.74 10.15
N ARG A 128 -13.81 4.03 9.18
CA ARG A 128 -14.06 3.13 8.04
C ARG A 128 -12.79 2.84 7.24
N PHE A 129 -11.95 3.86 7.02
CA PHE A 129 -10.67 3.70 6.36
C PHE A 129 -9.76 2.75 7.16
N MET A 130 -9.63 2.97 8.48
CA MET A 130 -8.81 2.11 9.35
C MET A 130 -9.32 0.67 9.39
N LEU A 131 -10.63 0.47 9.47
CA LEU A 131 -11.24 -0.86 9.43
C LEU A 131 -11.00 -1.55 8.07
N ALA A 132 -11.17 -0.85 6.96
CA ALA A 132 -10.89 -1.39 5.64
C ALA A 132 -9.41 -1.76 5.47
N ARG A 133 -8.50 -0.98 6.08
CA ARG A 133 -7.07 -1.31 6.11
C ARG A 133 -6.79 -2.54 6.97
N ASN A 134 -7.43 -2.66 8.14
CA ASN A 134 -7.29 -3.84 9.00
C ASN A 134 -7.72 -5.12 8.25
N ILE A 135 -8.86 -5.09 7.57
CA ILE A 135 -9.34 -6.21 6.73
C ILE A 135 -8.30 -6.58 5.65
N ARG A 136 -7.63 -5.59 5.03
CA ARG A 136 -6.56 -5.87 4.06
C ARG A 136 -5.36 -6.53 4.72
N ILE A 137 -4.93 -6.04 5.88
CA ILE A 137 -3.81 -6.63 6.64
C ILE A 137 -4.13 -8.06 7.04
N GLU A 138 -5.33 -8.35 7.50
CA GLU A 138 -5.78 -9.71 7.83
C GLU A 138 -5.79 -10.63 6.60
N ALA A 139 -6.23 -10.11 5.44
CA ALA A 139 -6.19 -10.85 4.19
C ALA A 139 -4.75 -11.14 3.74
N ASP A 140 -3.84 -10.16 3.87
CA ASP A 140 -2.43 -10.32 3.53
C ASP A 140 -1.72 -11.30 4.48
N LEU A 141 -2.06 -11.27 5.78
CA LEU A 141 -1.57 -12.25 6.75
C LEU A 141 -2.05 -13.67 6.40
N THR A 142 -3.34 -13.82 6.09
CA THR A 142 -3.92 -15.10 5.64
C THR A 142 -3.21 -15.59 4.37
N ASP A 143 -2.95 -14.68 3.42
CA ASP A 143 -2.20 -14.99 2.20
C ASP A 143 -0.78 -15.49 2.51
N GLN A 144 -0.10 -14.88 3.47
CA GLN A 144 1.24 -15.31 3.89
C GLN A 144 1.25 -16.67 4.59
N LEU A 145 0.22 -16.97 5.37
CA LEU A 145 0.13 -18.21 6.12
C LEU A 145 -0.23 -19.42 5.23
N PHE A 146 -1.10 -19.22 4.24
CA PHE A 146 -1.70 -20.35 3.51
C PHE A 146 -1.31 -20.41 2.03
N ASN A 147 -0.85 -19.33 1.40
CA ASN A 147 -0.52 -19.33 -0.01
C ASN A 147 0.97 -19.52 -0.30
N SER A 148 1.26 -20.17 -1.44
CA SER A 148 2.62 -20.33 -1.93
C SER A 148 3.26 -18.98 -2.29
N SER A 149 4.58 -18.89 -2.23
CA SER A 149 5.31 -17.67 -2.64
C SER A 149 5.08 -17.30 -4.12
N GLU A 150 4.69 -18.24 -4.96
CA GLU A 150 4.28 -17.97 -6.36
C GLU A 150 2.96 -17.21 -6.40
N LYS A 151 1.94 -17.67 -5.68
CA LYS A 151 0.63 -17.00 -5.58
C LYS A 151 0.76 -15.61 -4.96
N ARG A 152 1.58 -15.49 -3.88
CA ARG A 152 1.86 -14.19 -3.25
C ARG A 152 2.52 -13.21 -4.22
N LEU A 153 3.50 -13.66 -5.03
CA LEU A 153 4.12 -12.82 -6.06
C LEU A 153 3.11 -12.37 -7.10
N ALA A 154 2.31 -13.29 -7.64
CA ALA A 154 1.28 -12.97 -8.63
C ALA A 154 0.29 -11.92 -8.10
N ARG A 155 -0.18 -12.08 -6.86
CA ARG A 155 -1.10 -11.14 -6.20
C ARG A 155 -0.47 -9.76 -6.00
N THR A 156 0.79 -9.72 -5.53
CA THR A 156 1.55 -8.48 -5.34
C THR A 156 1.72 -7.72 -6.67
N LEU A 157 2.09 -8.42 -7.74
CA LEU A 157 2.22 -7.81 -9.07
C LEU A 157 0.90 -7.24 -9.59
N LEU A 158 -0.22 -7.95 -9.40
CA LEU A 158 -1.56 -7.48 -9.77
C LEU A 158 -2.00 -6.25 -8.95
N LEU A 159 -1.65 -6.20 -7.67
CA LEU A 159 -1.92 -5.04 -6.81
C LEU A 159 -1.10 -3.83 -7.27
N LEU A 160 0.18 -4.00 -7.49
CA LEU A 160 1.07 -2.94 -7.97
C LEU A 160 0.65 -2.39 -9.34
N ALA A 161 0.16 -3.24 -10.24
CA ALA A 161 -0.37 -2.83 -11.55
C ALA A 161 -1.59 -1.90 -11.45
N ARG A 162 -2.35 -1.97 -10.34
CA ARG A 162 -3.49 -1.06 -10.08
C ARG A 162 -3.05 0.33 -9.61
N TYR A 163 -1.86 0.46 -9.01
CA TYR A 163 -1.30 1.73 -8.54
C TYR A 163 -0.44 2.43 -9.61
N GLY A 164 -0.13 1.75 -10.73
CA GLY A 164 0.57 2.31 -11.87
C GLY A 164 -0.40 3.05 -12.80
N LYS A 165 -0.51 4.38 -12.67
CA LYS A 165 -1.18 5.36 -13.56
C LYS A 165 -2.58 4.98 -14.06
N GLU A 166 -3.59 5.71 -13.57
CA GLU A 166 -4.99 5.65 -14.02
C GLU A 166 -5.18 5.93 -15.53
N ASP A 167 -4.18 6.49 -16.21
CA ASP A 167 -4.26 6.90 -17.63
C ASP A 167 -3.61 5.94 -18.64
N GLN A 168 -3.15 4.75 -18.21
CA GLN A 168 -2.60 3.77 -19.15
C GLN A 168 -3.36 2.44 -19.09
N PRO A 169 -3.84 1.91 -20.24
CA PRO A 169 -4.65 0.69 -20.30
C PRO A 169 -3.91 -0.60 -19.88
N HIS A 170 -2.60 -0.55 -19.69
CA HIS A 170 -1.77 -1.64 -19.18
C HIS A 170 -0.80 -1.05 -18.14
N GLY A 171 -1.12 -1.23 -16.85
CA GLY A 171 -0.33 -0.66 -15.76
C GLY A 171 1.15 -1.04 -15.85
N VAL A 172 1.96 -0.10 -16.34
CA VAL A 172 3.41 -0.22 -16.28
C VAL A 172 3.81 -0.02 -14.83
N LEU A 173 4.37 -1.06 -14.22
CA LEU A 173 4.88 -0.99 -12.86
C LEU A 173 6.06 -0.02 -12.76
N PRO A 174 6.17 0.73 -11.64
CA PRO A 174 7.40 1.45 -11.33
C PRO A 174 8.57 0.45 -11.35
N LYS A 175 9.77 0.91 -11.76
CA LYS A 175 10.99 0.09 -11.71
C LYS A 175 11.19 -0.42 -10.29
N MET A 176 11.01 -1.71 -10.09
CA MET A 176 11.15 -2.36 -8.79
C MET A 176 12.14 -3.50 -8.91
N SER A 177 13.07 -3.61 -7.94
CA SER A 177 14.05 -4.67 -7.95
C SER A 177 13.41 -6.01 -7.56
N GLN A 178 13.98 -7.13 -8.03
CA GLN A 178 13.55 -8.46 -7.59
C GLN A 178 13.85 -8.70 -6.11
N GLU A 179 14.80 -7.98 -5.54
CA GLU A 179 15.08 -7.95 -4.10
C GLU A 179 13.90 -7.38 -3.34
N THR A 180 13.44 -6.19 -3.73
CA THR A 180 12.25 -5.57 -3.14
C THR A 180 11.00 -6.46 -3.25
N LEU A 181 10.80 -7.12 -4.39
CA LEU A 181 9.71 -8.09 -4.55
C LEU A 181 9.86 -9.29 -3.60
N ALA A 182 11.09 -9.77 -3.40
CA ALA A 182 11.36 -10.88 -2.47
C ALA A 182 11.07 -10.50 -1.01
N GLU A 183 11.46 -9.29 -0.60
CA GLU A 183 11.15 -8.71 0.71
C GLU A 183 9.62 -8.56 0.92
N MET A 184 8.92 -8.10 -0.12
CA MET A 184 7.46 -7.91 -0.06
C MET A 184 6.68 -9.21 0.13
N ILE A 185 7.12 -10.30 -0.49
CA ILE A 185 6.42 -11.58 -0.42
C ILE A 185 7.03 -12.57 0.58
N GLY A 186 8.05 -12.16 1.34
CA GLY A 186 8.69 -13.01 2.33
C GLY A 186 9.38 -14.24 1.73
N THR A 187 10.17 -14.04 0.65
CA THR A 187 10.92 -15.11 -0.02
C THR A 187 12.32 -14.65 -0.41
N THR A 188 13.03 -15.41 -1.22
CA THR A 188 14.37 -15.08 -1.70
C THR A 188 14.36 -14.57 -3.14
N ARG A 189 15.33 -13.69 -3.50
CA ARG A 189 15.51 -13.19 -4.86
C ARG A 189 15.60 -14.30 -5.93
N PRO A 190 16.34 -15.41 -5.74
CA PRO A 190 16.34 -16.52 -6.69
C PRO A 190 14.96 -17.12 -6.96
N ARG A 191 14.10 -17.26 -5.93
CA ARG A 191 12.73 -17.74 -6.11
C ARG A 191 11.86 -16.74 -6.88
N VAL A 192 11.99 -15.45 -6.58
CA VAL A 192 11.32 -14.40 -7.36
C VAL A 192 11.75 -14.47 -8.82
N ASN A 193 13.06 -14.53 -9.09
CA ASN A 193 13.58 -14.65 -10.47
C ASN A 193 13.00 -15.88 -11.19
N PHE A 194 12.93 -17.02 -10.51
CA PHE A 194 12.34 -18.24 -11.06
C PHE A 194 10.86 -18.02 -11.45
N PHE A 195 10.03 -17.45 -10.56
CA PHE A 195 8.63 -17.19 -10.84
C PHE A 195 8.41 -16.11 -11.92
N MET A 196 9.20 -15.04 -11.91
CA MET A 196 9.14 -14.01 -12.96
C MET A 196 9.43 -14.58 -14.33
N ASN A 197 10.44 -15.46 -14.46
CA ASN A 197 10.72 -16.16 -15.71
C ASN A 197 9.60 -17.12 -16.12
N LYS A 198 8.97 -17.82 -15.16
CA LYS A 198 7.80 -18.67 -15.41
C LYS A 198 6.63 -17.82 -15.92
N PHE A 199 6.31 -16.72 -15.26
CA PHE A 199 5.21 -15.83 -15.66
C PHE A 199 5.45 -15.20 -17.03
N ARG A 200 6.69 -14.83 -17.35
CA ARG A 200 7.05 -14.34 -18.69
C ARG A 200 6.85 -15.42 -19.77
N LYS A 201 7.29 -16.66 -19.54
CA LYS A 201 7.10 -17.77 -20.48
C LYS A 201 5.63 -18.09 -20.73
N LEU A 202 4.77 -17.87 -19.72
CA LEU A 202 3.32 -18.07 -19.80
C LEU A 202 2.57 -16.87 -20.37
N GLY A 203 3.26 -15.78 -20.74
CA GLY A 203 2.65 -14.56 -21.26
C GLY A 203 1.87 -13.74 -20.22
N PHE A 204 2.07 -14.01 -18.93
CA PHE A 204 1.43 -13.25 -17.85
C PHE A 204 2.09 -11.92 -17.59
N ILE A 205 3.37 -11.78 -17.93
CA ILE A 205 4.13 -10.54 -17.78
C ILE A 205 5.03 -10.31 -19.00
N GLU A 206 5.27 -9.03 -19.31
CA GLU A 206 6.14 -8.59 -20.41
C GLU A 206 7.04 -7.44 -19.97
N TYR A 207 8.19 -7.27 -20.65
CA TYR A 207 9.16 -6.19 -20.42
C TYR A 207 9.25 -5.29 -21.66
N ASN A 208 8.27 -4.41 -21.84
CA ASN A 208 8.24 -3.41 -22.93
C ASN A 208 8.30 -2.00 -22.34
N GLY A 209 9.51 -1.43 -22.23
CA GLY A 209 9.69 -0.11 -21.61
C GLY A 209 9.41 -0.05 -20.09
N GLY A 210 9.12 -1.20 -19.47
CA GLY A 210 8.80 -1.44 -18.07
C GLY A 210 8.17 -2.80 -17.88
N LEU A 211 7.93 -3.21 -16.65
CA LEU A 211 7.22 -4.45 -16.34
C LEU A 211 5.71 -4.24 -16.56
N GLN A 212 5.15 -4.93 -17.53
CA GLN A 212 3.72 -4.95 -17.84
C GLN A 212 3.09 -6.25 -17.30
N ILE A 213 1.95 -6.13 -16.67
CA ILE A 213 1.21 -7.25 -16.08
C ILE A 213 -0.07 -7.50 -16.88
N ASN A 214 -0.21 -8.72 -17.39
CA ASN A 214 -1.44 -9.17 -18.01
C ASN A 214 -2.45 -9.60 -16.92
N THR A 215 -3.71 -9.24 -17.08
CA THR A 215 -4.79 -9.62 -16.15
C THR A 215 -4.98 -11.13 -16.03
N SER A 216 -4.54 -11.92 -17.05
CA SER A 216 -4.52 -13.39 -17.02
C SER A 216 -3.65 -13.96 -15.88
N LEU A 217 -2.70 -13.18 -15.31
CA LEU A 217 -1.95 -13.55 -14.11
C LEU A 217 -2.89 -13.86 -12.93
N LEU A 218 -4.12 -13.35 -12.94
CA LEU A 218 -5.14 -13.67 -11.95
C LEU A 218 -5.42 -15.18 -11.86
N SER A 219 -5.25 -15.94 -12.96
CA SER A 219 -5.42 -17.40 -12.97
C SER A 219 -4.48 -18.10 -11.99
N VAL A 220 -3.26 -17.59 -11.79
CA VAL A 220 -2.30 -18.15 -10.82
C VAL A 220 -2.79 -17.99 -9.38
N VAL A 221 -3.56 -16.94 -9.11
CA VAL A 221 -4.12 -16.67 -7.78
C VAL A 221 -5.37 -17.51 -7.50
N LEU A 222 -6.18 -17.77 -8.54
CA LEU A 222 -7.50 -18.41 -8.41
C LEU A 222 -7.47 -19.94 -8.49
N HIS A 223 -6.43 -20.53 -9.06
CA HIS A 223 -6.31 -21.99 -9.17
C HIS A 223 -5.44 -22.56 -8.03
N GLU A 224 -5.98 -23.58 -7.36
CA GLU A 224 -5.24 -24.44 -6.41
C GLU A 224 -4.28 -25.37 -7.15
#